data_27bed67bc155be7d65d69653b0954ca6
#
_entry.id   27bed67bc155be7d65d69653b0954ca6
#
_cell.length_a   1.000
_cell.length_b   1.000
_cell.length_c   1.000
_cell.angle_alpha   90.00
_cell.angle_beta   90.00
_cell.angle_gamma   90.00
#
_symmetry.space_group_name_H-M   'P 1'
#
loop_
_entity.id
_entity.type
_entity.pdbx_description
1 polymer ?
#
loop_
_entity_poly.entity_id
_entity_poly.type
_entity_poly.pdbx_seq_one_letter_code
_entity_poly.pdbx_strand_id
1 'polypeptide(L)'
;ALQIDAQAEIGGLSSRLSAEVQVVSLSDILMTTDKPIYQPGQTIHLRALAMERPSLTPLATEELLFEISDSKGNKVFKQRVDISDFGVAFARFRLASEVLLGEYRVQATVGGETVEKTITVDRYSLPRFGVTVDTARAFYRPGEVMQGTLSAQYFFGKPVAGADVTIELQKVDVAPTTVAVWNAVTDADGRLGFQFTLPDYFV
;
A
#
# COMPACT_ATOMS: atom_id res chain seq x y z
N ALA A 1 31.72 -14.38 18.97
CA ALA A 1 32.27 -13.49 19.99
C ALA A 1 33.75 -13.25 19.71
N LEU A 2 34.20 -12.01 19.83
CA LEU A 2 35.60 -11.62 19.78
C LEU A 2 36.04 -11.27 21.20
N GLN A 3 37.23 -11.75 21.59
CA GLN A 3 37.83 -11.39 22.85
C GLN A 3 38.95 -10.38 22.60
N ILE A 4 38.92 -9.26 23.30
CA ILE A 4 39.96 -8.23 23.27
C ILE A 4 40.73 -8.34 24.59
N ASP A 5 42.02 -8.71 24.48
CA ASP A 5 42.92 -8.74 25.61
C ASP A 5 43.93 -7.58 25.50
N ALA A 6 43.96 -6.74 26.51
CA ALA A 6 44.93 -5.67 26.64
C ALA A 6 45.83 -5.93 27.85
N GLN A 7 47.14 -5.82 27.64
CA GLN A 7 48.13 -5.95 28.73
C GLN A 7 49.03 -4.73 28.75
N ALA A 8 49.25 -4.18 29.90
CA ALA A 8 50.18 -3.08 30.13
C ALA A 8 51.19 -3.47 31.20
N GLU A 9 52.45 -3.12 31.02
CA GLU A 9 53.53 -3.33 31.99
C GLU A 9 54.32 -2.06 32.21
N ILE A 10 54.54 -1.70 33.48
CA ILE A 10 55.37 -0.55 33.86
C ILE A 10 56.09 -0.85 35.18
N GLY A 11 57.41 -0.68 35.25
CA GLY A 11 58.22 -0.83 36.46
C GLY A 11 58.10 -2.20 37.15
N GLY A 12 57.93 -3.29 36.40
CA GLY A 12 57.74 -4.65 36.91
C GLY A 12 56.33 -4.96 37.41
N LEU A 13 55.37 -4.05 37.21
CA LEU A 13 53.96 -4.26 37.48
C LEU A 13 53.24 -4.48 36.16
N SER A 14 52.43 -5.55 36.06
CA SER A 14 51.60 -5.85 34.90
C SER A 14 50.14 -5.75 35.23
N SER A 15 49.34 -5.20 34.33
CA SER A 15 47.88 -5.21 34.39
C SER A 15 47.32 -5.80 33.10
N ARG A 16 46.28 -6.63 33.22
CA ARG A 16 45.63 -7.24 32.10
C ARG A 16 44.10 -6.97 32.18
N LEU A 17 43.53 -6.55 31.06
CA LEU A 17 42.11 -6.37 30.86
C LEU A 17 41.64 -7.30 29.74
N SER A 18 40.55 -8.00 29.96
CA SER A 18 39.91 -8.80 28.93
C SER A 18 38.47 -8.34 28.76
N ALA A 19 38.04 -8.10 27.53
CA ALA A 19 36.67 -7.73 27.19
C ALA A 19 36.14 -8.63 26.07
N GLU A 20 34.93 -9.10 26.21
CA GLU A 20 34.23 -9.88 25.16
C GLU A 20 33.34 -8.94 24.36
N VAL A 21 33.45 -9.03 23.04
CA VAL A 21 32.63 -8.26 22.09
C VAL A 21 31.84 -9.26 21.24
N GLN A 22 30.52 -9.15 21.28
CA GLN A 22 29.66 -9.91 20.38
C GLN A 22 29.61 -9.19 19.03
N VAL A 23 30.01 -9.90 17.98
CA VAL A 23 29.77 -9.48 16.60
C VAL A 23 28.46 -10.13 16.15
N VAL A 24 27.46 -9.31 15.86
CA VAL A 24 26.18 -9.73 15.31
C VAL A 24 26.17 -9.40 13.84
N SER A 25 25.97 -10.38 12.99
CA SER A 25 25.67 -10.17 11.57
C SER A 25 24.20 -9.77 11.49
N LEU A 26 23.94 -8.63 10.90
CA LEU A 26 22.58 -8.13 10.66
C LEU A 26 22.23 -8.35 9.20
N SER A 27 21.09 -9.01 8.98
CA SER A 27 20.52 -9.15 7.65
C SER A 27 19.66 -7.94 7.30
N ASP A 28 19.78 -7.43 6.08
CA ASP A 28 18.91 -6.39 5.53
C ASP A 28 18.03 -7.01 4.45
N ILE A 29 16.73 -6.86 4.58
CA ILE A 29 15.76 -7.46 3.68
C ILE A 29 14.93 -6.36 3.02
N LEU A 30 14.96 -6.29 1.70
CA LEU A 30 14.05 -5.46 0.92
C LEU A 30 13.01 -6.36 0.24
N MET A 31 11.76 -6.30 0.70
CA MET A 31 10.66 -7.09 0.14
C MET A 31 9.75 -6.27 -0.75
N THR A 32 9.40 -6.80 -1.90
CA THR A 32 8.48 -6.20 -2.87
C THR A 32 7.42 -7.20 -3.34
N THR A 33 6.26 -6.67 -3.73
CA THR A 33 5.18 -7.38 -4.42
C THR A 33 4.93 -6.72 -5.77
N ASP A 34 4.43 -7.46 -6.75
CA ASP A 34 4.14 -6.94 -8.10
C ASP A 34 2.98 -5.92 -8.11
N LYS A 35 2.10 -5.98 -7.12
CA LYS A 35 0.96 -5.06 -6.98
C LYS A 35 0.69 -4.74 -5.50
N PRO A 36 0.08 -3.58 -5.20
CA PRO A 36 -0.43 -3.28 -3.87
C PRO A 36 -1.84 -3.86 -3.60
N ILE A 37 -2.63 -4.12 -4.67
CA ILE A 37 -4.02 -4.61 -4.59
C ILE A 37 -4.18 -5.82 -5.51
N TYR A 38 -4.83 -6.85 -5.00
CA TYR A 38 -5.10 -8.10 -5.72
C TYR A 38 -6.59 -8.43 -5.68
N GLN A 39 -7.05 -9.14 -6.72
CA GLN A 39 -8.38 -9.75 -6.73
C GLN A 39 -8.30 -11.24 -6.35
N PRO A 40 -9.39 -11.82 -5.79
CA PRO A 40 -9.51 -13.28 -5.65
C PRO A 40 -9.16 -13.99 -6.97
N GLY A 41 -8.45 -15.11 -6.89
CA GLY A 41 -7.98 -15.89 -8.06
C GLY A 41 -6.69 -15.37 -8.71
N GLN A 42 -6.21 -14.17 -8.37
CA GLN A 42 -4.93 -13.65 -8.86
C GLN A 42 -3.73 -14.28 -8.14
N THR A 43 -2.57 -14.18 -8.75
CA THR A 43 -1.30 -14.64 -8.17
C THR A 43 -0.54 -13.44 -7.60
N ILE A 44 -0.14 -13.56 -6.34
CA ILE A 44 0.77 -12.64 -5.67
C ILE A 44 2.19 -13.10 -5.99
N HIS A 45 2.99 -12.21 -6.56
CA HIS A 45 4.41 -12.43 -6.80
C HIS A 45 5.20 -11.71 -5.70
N LEU A 46 6.00 -12.49 -4.97
CA LEU A 46 6.86 -12.02 -3.88
C LEU A 46 8.30 -12.02 -4.35
N ARG A 47 9.03 -10.96 -4.06
CA ARG A 47 10.46 -10.87 -4.27
C ARG A 47 11.10 -10.24 -3.03
N ALA A 48 12.20 -10.82 -2.57
CA ALA A 48 13.04 -10.26 -1.54
C ALA A 48 14.48 -10.18 -2.02
N LEU A 49 15.18 -9.12 -1.63
CA LEU A 49 16.61 -8.98 -1.70
C LEU A 49 17.15 -9.03 -0.28
N ALA A 50 18.03 -9.99 0.02
CA ALA A 50 18.62 -10.20 1.34
C ALA A 50 20.13 -9.99 1.27
N MET A 51 20.63 -9.07 2.10
CA MET A 51 22.01 -8.63 2.14
C MET A 51 22.55 -8.69 3.57
N GLU A 52 23.81 -8.99 3.74
CA GLU A 52 24.51 -8.89 5.02
C GLU A 52 24.94 -7.45 5.30
N ARG A 53 24.80 -6.98 6.53
CA ARG A 53 25.36 -5.70 6.97
C ARG A 53 26.61 -5.91 7.83
N PRO A 54 27.60 -5.03 7.75
CA PRO A 54 27.66 -3.80 6.95
C PRO A 54 28.22 -3.98 5.53
N SER A 55 28.62 -5.20 5.17
CA SER A 55 29.32 -5.51 3.91
C SER A 55 28.48 -5.29 2.66
N LEU A 56 27.14 -5.35 2.78
CA LEU A 56 26.19 -5.37 1.67
C LEU A 56 26.45 -6.51 0.67
N THR A 57 26.98 -7.63 1.17
CA THR A 57 27.15 -8.85 0.38
C THR A 57 25.85 -9.66 0.34
N PRO A 58 25.54 -10.33 -0.80
CA PRO A 58 24.35 -11.17 -0.88
C PRO A 58 24.38 -12.34 0.11
N LEU A 59 23.27 -12.64 0.75
CA LEU A 59 23.09 -13.83 1.59
C LEU A 59 22.78 -15.06 0.72
N ALA A 60 23.76 -15.51 -0.04
CA ALA A 60 23.59 -16.49 -1.12
C ALA A 60 23.44 -17.95 -0.68
N THR A 61 23.61 -18.28 0.59
CA THR A 61 23.60 -19.68 1.08
C THR A 61 22.52 -19.96 2.09
N GLU A 62 21.66 -19.00 2.34
CA GLU A 62 20.58 -19.11 3.32
C GLU A 62 19.21 -19.33 2.66
N GLU A 63 18.28 -19.89 3.43
CA GLU A 63 16.88 -19.97 3.04
C GLU A 63 16.10 -18.77 3.58
N LEU A 64 15.28 -18.15 2.73
CA LEU A 64 14.34 -17.12 3.11
C LEU A 64 12.95 -17.73 3.27
N LEU A 65 12.28 -17.39 4.36
CA LEU A 65 10.91 -17.80 4.64
C LEU A 65 9.93 -16.70 4.24
N PHE A 66 9.05 -16.98 3.29
CA PHE A 66 7.87 -16.15 3.00
C PHE A 66 6.65 -16.67 3.74
N GLU A 67 5.89 -15.77 4.35
CA GLU A 67 4.60 -16.06 4.97
C GLU A 67 3.58 -15.00 4.58
N ILE A 68 2.31 -15.42 4.40
CA ILE A 68 1.19 -14.50 4.18
C ILE A 68 0.09 -14.85 5.18
N SER A 69 -0.44 -13.84 5.86
CA SER A 69 -1.62 -13.94 6.70
C SER A 69 -2.78 -13.15 6.09
N ASP A 70 -4.00 -13.69 6.19
CA ASP A 70 -5.22 -13.04 5.72
C ASP A 70 -5.65 -11.88 6.64
N SER A 71 -6.77 -11.22 6.31
CA SER A 71 -7.31 -10.09 7.06
C SER A 71 -7.77 -10.42 8.50
N LYS A 72 -7.88 -11.72 8.84
CA LYS A 72 -8.16 -12.20 10.20
C LYS A 72 -6.92 -12.72 10.92
N GLY A 73 -5.74 -12.67 10.28
CA GLY A 73 -4.49 -13.15 10.83
C GLY A 73 -4.22 -14.64 10.63
N ASN A 74 -5.07 -15.37 9.88
CA ASN A 74 -4.81 -16.77 9.59
C ASN A 74 -3.68 -16.88 8.56
N LYS A 75 -2.73 -17.78 8.81
CA LYS A 75 -1.62 -18.02 7.89
C LYS A 75 -2.11 -18.84 6.69
N VAL A 76 -2.16 -18.20 5.52
CA VAL A 76 -2.67 -18.78 4.27
C VAL A 76 -1.57 -19.24 3.32
N PHE A 77 -0.33 -18.80 3.54
CA PHE A 77 0.83 -19.19 2.77
C PHE A 77 2.08 -19.25 3.64
N LYS A 78 2.91 -20.26 3.41
CA LYS A 78 4.23 -20.41 4.02
C LYS A 78 5.13 -21.20 3.09
N GLN A 79 6.25 -20.61 2.68
CA GLN A 79 7.22 -21.26 1.81
C GLN A 79 8.64 -20.82 2.15
N ARG A 80 9.56 -21.78 2.26
CA ARG A 80 11.01 -21.55 2.27
C ARG A 80 11.53 -21.61 0.86
N VAL A 81 12.44 -20.72 0.53
CA VAL A 81 13.06 -20.62 -0.79
C VAL A 81 14.55 -20.31 -0.64
N ASP A 82 15.36 -20.88 -1.49
CA ASP A 82 16.79 -20.60 -1.54
C ASP A 82 17.03 -19.16 -2.03
N ILE A 83 17.99 -18.50 -1.43
CA ILE A 83 18.48 -17.20 -1.88
C ILE A 83 19.54 -17.43 -2.96
N SER A 84 19.37 -16.81 -4.12
CA SER A 84 20.32 -16.89 -5.22
C SER A 84 21.67 -16.22 -4.90
N ASP A 85 22.69 -16.46 -5.72
CA ASP A 85 24.02 -15.83 -5.61
C ASP A 85 23.98 -14.29 -5.63
N PHE A 86 22.86 -13.71 -6.09
CA PHE A 86 22.62 -12.26 -6.10
C PHE A 86 21.82 -11.76 -4.89
N GLY A 87 21.59 -12.60 -3.90
CA GLY A 87 20.79 -12.25 -2.71
C GLY A 87 19.27 -12.24 -2.96
N VAL A 88 18.80 -12.75 -4.10
CA VAL A 88 17.39 -12.65 -4.49
C VAL A 88 16.67 -13.96 -4.21
N ALA A 89 15.55 -13.86 -3.49
CA ALA A 89 14.58 -14.91 -3.29
C ALA A 89 13.24 -14.51 -3.90
N PHE A 90 12.47 -15.47 -4.44
CA PHE A 90 11.14 -15.20 -4.93
C PHE A 90 10.17 -16.34 -4.63
N ALA A 91 8.88 -15.99 -4.46
CA ALA A 91 7.81 -16.97 -4.32
C ALA A 91 6.55 -16.49 -5.05
N ARG A 92 5.62 -17.40 -5.26
CA ARG A 92 4.32 -17.13 -5.87
C ARG A 92 3.22 -17.77 -5.05
N PHE A 93 2.18 -17.02 -4.76
CA PHE A 93 1.00 -17.51 -4.07
C PHE A 93 -0.25 -17.17 -4.88
N ARG A 94 -0.99 -18.20 -5.30
CA ARG A 94 -2.27 -18.01 -5.99
C ARG A 94 -3.39 -17.91 -4.97
N LEU A 95 -4.07 -16.78 -4.94
CA LEU A 95 -5.30 -16.61 -4.16
C LEU A 95 -6.39 -17.53 -4.72
N ALA A 96 -7.17 -18.14 -3.84
CA ALA A 96 -8.37 -18.84 -4.24
C ALA A 96 -9.42 -17.87 -4.81
N SER A 97 -10.44 -18.37 -5.50
CA SER A 97 -11.56 -17.56 -5.99
C SER A 97 -12.45 -17.03 -4.85
N GLU A 98 -12.51 -17.79 -3.76
CA GLU A 98 -13.22 -17.41 -2.54
C GLU A 98 -12.20 -17.25 -1.41
N VAL A 99 -11.91 -16.00 -1.04
CA VAL A 99 -10.98 -15.62 0.04
C VAL A 99 -11.59 -14.51 0.88
N LEU A 100 -11.09 -14.35 2.09
CA LEU A 100 -11.42 -13.19 2.90
C LEU A 100 -10.89 -11.93 2.21
N LEU A 101 -11.70 -10.90 2.13
CA LEU A 101 -11.29 -9.59 1.62
C LEU A 101 -10.65 -8.77 2.74
N GLY A 102 -9.86 -7.77 2.37
CA GLY A 102 -9.22 -6.84 3.29
C GLY A 102 -7.70 -6.86 3.21
N GLU A 103 -7.05 -6.39 4.25
CA GLU A 103 -5.60 -6.29 4.32
C GLU A 103 -4.96 -7.63 4.64
N TYR A 104 -4.00 -8.02 3.83
CA TYR A 104 -3.16 -9.21 4.00
C TYR A 104 -1.76 -8.76 4.38
N ARG A 105 -1.18 -9.48 5.34
CA ARG A 105 0.18 -9.23 5.81
C ARG A 105 1.13 -10.21 5.16
N VAL A 106 2.12 -9.69 4.45
CA VAL A 106 3.20 -10.45 3.83
C VAL A 106 4.46 -10.27 4.66
N GLN A 107 5.14 -11.36 4.98
CA GLN A 107 6.38 -11.37 5.77
C GLN A 107 7.47 -12.12 5.02
N ALA A 108 8.71 -11.64 5.15
CA ALA A 108 9.91 -12.30 4.69
C ALA A 108 10.93 -12.34 5.85
N THR A 109 11.44 -13.54 6.16
CA THR A 109 12.34 -13.77 7.29
C THR A 109 13.60 -14.51 6.83
N VAL A 110 14.78 -14.01 7.19
CA VAL A 110 16.07 -14.67 7.04
C VAL A 110 17.03 -14.20 8.15
N GLY A 111 17.90 -15.07 8.65
CA GLY A 111 18.91 -14.74 9.66
C GLY A 111 18.32 -14.20 10.98
N GLY A 112 17.06 -14.51 11.29
CA GLY A 112 16.36 -13.98 12.46
C GLY A 112 15.71 -12.59 12.25
N GLU A 113 15.97 -11.89 11.15
CA GLU A 113 15.35 -10.63 10.79
C GLU A 113 14.08 -10.87 9.98
N THR A 114 13.07 -10.02 10.20
CA THR A 114 11.77 -10.10 9.52
C THR A 114 11.36 -8.73 9.02
N VAL A 115 10.96 -8.66 7.75
CA VAL A 115 10.29 -7.48 7.18
C VAL A 115 8.85 -7.81 6.85
N GLU A 116 8.01 -6.80 6.92
CA GLU A 116 6.58 -6.92 6.71
C GLU A 116 6.09 -5.90 5.70
N LYS A 117 5.10 -6.30 4.91
CA LYS A 117 4.39 -5.44 3.96
C LYS A 117 2.91 -5.79 3.94
N THR A 118 2.06 -4.79 3.96
CA THR A 118 0.61 -4.93 3.77
C THR A 118 0.25 -4.83 2.28
N ILE A 119 -0.63 -5.72 1.84
CA ILE A 119 -1.29 -5.69 0.53
C ILE A 119 -2.81 -5.78 0.75
N THR A 120 -3.60 -5.32 -0.20
CA THR A 120 -5.05 -5.40 -0.12
C THR A 120 -5.58 -6.48 -1.05
N VAL A 121 -6.51 -7.31 -0.56
CA VAL A 121 -7.27 -8.25 -1.38
C VAL A 121 -8.72 -7.77 -1.43
N ASP A 122 -9.18 -7.40 -2.62
CA ASP A 122 -10.53 -6.85 -2.80
C ASP A 122 -11.10 -7.22 -4.17
N ARG A 123 -12.44 -7.26 -4.26
CA ARG A 123 -13.18 -7.42 -5.51
C ARG A 123 -13.44 -6.03 -6.11
N TYR A 124 -12.46 -5.48 -6.81
CA TYR A 124 -12.66 -4.22 -7.51
C TYR A 124 -12.94 -4.46 -9.00
N SER A 125 -13.81 -3.66 -9.56
CA SER A 125 -13.99 -3.55 -11.01
C SER A 125 -13.28 -2.30 -11.50
N LEU A 126 -12.52 -2.42 -12.58
CA LEU A 126 -11.97 -1.23 -13.22
C LEU A 126 -13.12 -0.33 -13.69
N PRO A 127 -13.10 0.96 -13.38
CA PRO A 127 -14.07 1.90 -13.94
C PRO A 127 -14.10 1.76 -15.46
N ARG A 128 -15.28 1.70 -16.03
CA ARG A 128 -15.46 1.63 -17.49
C ARG A 128 -15.71 2.99 -18.11
N PHE A 129 -15.99 3.99 -17.28
CA PHE A 129 -16.28 5.35 -17.68
C PHE A 129 -15.66 6.35 -16.72
N GLY A 130 -15.42 7.55 -17.18
CA GLY A 130 -15.03 8.72 -16.39
C GLY A 130 -16.20 9.66 -16.19
N VAL A 131 -16.14 10.42 -15.10
CA VAL A 131 -17.09 11.50 -14.79
C VAL A 131 -16.28 12.77 -14.59
N THR A 132 -16.71 13.86 -15.24
CA THR A 132 -16.17 15.20 -15.04
C THR A 132 -17.27 16.11 -14.53
N VAL A 133 -16.91 17.05 -13.68
CA VAL A 133 -17.82 18.08 -13.15
C VAL A 133 -17.20 19.43 -13.40
N ASP A 134 -17.91 20.24 -14.18
CA ASP A 134 -17.49 21.60 -14.51
C ASP A 134 -18.47 22.58 -13.88
N THR A 135 -17.97 23.59 -13.18
CA THR A 135 -18.77 24.66 -12.61
C THR A 135 -18.70 25.90 -13.49
N ALA A 136 -19.78 26.65 -13.58
CA ALA A 136 -19.84 27.86 -14.42
C ALA A 136 -18.82 28.94 -14.02
N ARG A 137 -18.38 28.94 -12.75
CA ARG A 137 -17.34 29.86 -12.21
C ARG A 137 -16.42 29.09 -11.27
N ALA A 138 -15.19 29.55 -11.12
CA ALA A 138 -14.19 28.95 -10.23
C ALA A 138 -14.46 29.23 -8.74
N PHE A 139 -15.22 30.29 -8.43
CA PHE A 139 -15.58 30.66 -7.06
C PHE A 139 -16.98 31.28 -6.99
N TYR A 140 -17.61 31.16 -5.84
CA TYR A 140 -18.94 31.69 -5.53
C TYR A 140 -18.92 32.30 -4.14
N ARG A 141 -19.84 33.25 -3.89
CA ARG A 141 -20.05 33.85 -2.57
C ARG A 141 -21.12 33.09 -1.81
N PRO A 142 -21.14 33.18 -0.46
CA PRO A 142 -22.26 32.67 0.33
C PRO A 142 -23.60 33.22 -0.18
N GLY A 143 -24.63 32.37 -0.20
CA GLY A 143 -25.97 32.71 -0.69
C GLY A 143 -26.14 32.71 -2.22
N GLU A 144 -25.05 32.62 -3.02
CA GLU A 144 -25.18 32.55 -4.48
C GLU A 144 -25.63 31.18 -4.96
N VAL A 145 -26.23 31.15 -6.15
CA VAL A 145 -26.57 29.91 -6.85
C VAL A 145 -25.36 29.42 -7.64
N MET A 146 -24.83 28.28 -7.28
CA MET A 146 -23.81 27.58 -8.03
C MET A 146 -24.46 26.72 -9.10
N GLN A 147 -23.99 26.86 -10.34
CA GLN A 147 -24.43 26.05 -11.47
C GLN A 147 -23.25 25.28 -12.04
N GLY A 148 -23.52 24.07 -12.50
CA GLY A 148 -22.52 23.21 -13.11
C GLY A 148 -23.12 22.18 -14.06
N THR A 149 -22.22 21.50 -14.74
CA THR A 149 -22.55 20.38 -15.64
C THR A 149 -21.69 19.19 -15.27
N LEU A 150 -22.33 18.05 -15.09
CA LEU A 150 -21.67 16.76 -14.99
C LEU A 150 -21.67 16.12 -16.38
N SER A 151 -20.57 15.51 -16.77
CA SER A 151 -20.43 14.72 -18.01
C SER A 151 -19.89 13.35 -17.69
N ALA A 152 -20.57 12.30 -18.13
CA ALA A 152 -20.18 10.91 -17.95
C ALA A 152 -19.93 10.26 -19.31
N GLN A 153 -18.73 9.68 -19.51
CA GLN A 153 -18.31 9.12 -20.78
C GLN A 153 -17.49 7.84 -20.56
N TYR A 154 -17.79 6.78 -21.33
CA TYR A 154 -16.94 5.61 -21.40
C TYR A 154 -15.56 5.95 -21.95
N PHE A 155 -14.51 5.22 -21.52
CA PHE A 155 -13.13 5.48 -21.98
C PHE A 155 -12.93 5.32 -23.50
N PHE A 156 -13.83 4.65 -24.19
CA PHE A 156 -13.84 4.56 -25.65
C PHE A 156 -14.69 5.65 -26.32
N GLY A 157 -15.10 6.69 -25.60
CA GLY A 157 -15.73 7.90 -26.13
C GLY A 157 -17.25 7.90 -26.21
N LYS A 158 -17.96 6.80 -25.89
CA LYS A 158 -19.43 6.75 -25.90
C LYS A 158 -20.00 7.43 -24.64
N PRO A 159 -21.07 8.27 -24.75
CA PRO A 159 -21.73 8.83 -23.58
C PRO A 159 -22.37 7.75 -22.69
N VAL A 160 -22.41 8.01 -21.39
CA VAL A 160 -23.13 7.19 -20.40
C VAL A 160 -24.53 7.79 -20.23
N ALA A 161 -25.44 7.42 -21.09
CA ALA A 161 -26.81 7.91 -21.09
C ALA A 161 -27.69 7.13 -20.10
N GLY A 162 -28.65 7.83 -19.45
CA GLY A 162 -29.62 7.21 -18.55
C GLY A 162 -29.03 6.65 -17.25
N ALA A 163 -27.89 7.17 -16.81
CA ALA A 163 -27.27 6.75 -15.56
C ALA A 163 -27.84 7.56 -14.38
N ASP A 164 -28.16 6.85 -13.29
CA ASP A 164 -28.49 7.48 -12.01
C ASP A 164 -27.26 8.18 -11.44
N VAL A 165 -27.41 9.44 -11.07
CA VAL A 165 -26.38 10.29 -10.52
C VAL A 165 -26.81 10.89 -9.20
N THR A 166 -25.96 10.76 -8.20
CA THR A 166 -26.09 11.49 -6.93
C THR A 166 -24.98 12.54 -6.86
N ILE A 167 -25.33 13.80 -6.68
CA ILE A 167 -24.38 14.91 -6.47
C ILE A 167 -24.53 15.38 -5.03
N GLU A 168 -23.44 15.38 -4.29
CA GLU A 168 -23.38 15.87 -2.92
C GLU A 168 -22.55 17.16 -2.86
N LEU A 169 -23.12 18.20 -2.27
CA LEU A 169 -22.40 19.39 -1.88
C LEU A 169 -21.91 19.21 -0.45
N GLN A 170 -20.61 19.22 -0.25
CA GLN A 170 -19.99 19.05 1.06
C GLN A 170 -19.21 20.31 1.46
N LYS A 171 -19.39 20.73 2.71
CA LYS A 171 -18.48 21.67 3.37
C LYS A 171 -17.32 20.87 3.94
N VAL A 172 -16.09 21.27 3.59
CA VAL A 172 -14.86 20.66 4.12
C VAL A 172 -14.22 21.66 5.08
N ASP A 173 -14.21 21.29 6.36
CA ASP A 173 -13.52 22.01 7.43
C ASP A 173 -12.53 21.04 8.09
N VAL A 174 -12.75 20.57 9.31
CA VAL A 174 -11.97 19.50 9.94
C VAL A 174 -12.41 18.12 9.39
N ALA A 175 -13.69 17.97 9.12
CA ALA A 175 -14.28 16.79 8.48
C ALA A 175 -15.31 17.22 7.42
N PRO A 176 -15.49 16.44 6.33
CA PRO A 176 -16.52 16.74 5.35
C PRO A 176 -17.92 16.59 5.97
N THR A 177 -18.79 17.59 5.73
CA THR A 177 -20.19 17.59 6.16
C THR A 177 -21.07 17.84 4.95
N THR A 178 -22.02 16.95 4.67
CA THR A 178 -22.96 17.10 3.56
C THR A 178 -23.92 18.24 3.82
N VAL A 179 -23.96 19.20 2.90
CA VAL A 179 -24.83 20.39 2.95
C VAL A 179 -26.09 20.16 2.12
N ALA A 180 -25.95 19.52 0.96
CA ALA A 180 -27.06 19.21 0.06
C ALA A 180 -26.79 17.96 -0.75
N VAL A 181 -27.85 17.26 -1.14
CA VAL A 181 -27.81 16.08 -2.01
C VAL A 181 -28.81 16.28 -3.14
N TRP A 182 -28.42 15.95 -4.36
CA TRP A 182 -29.27 16.02 -5.53
C TRP A 182 -29.14 14.74 -6.34
N ASN A 183 -30.31 14.15 -6.68
CA ASN A 183 -30.39 12.93 -7.48
C ASN A 183 -31.03 13.23 -8.82
N ALA A 184 -30.42 12.76 -9.91
CA ALA A 184 -30.94 12.92 -11.25
C ALA A 184 -30.35 11.87 -12.20
N VAL A 185 -30.74 11.93 -13.47
CA VAL A 185 -30.36 10.97 -14.50
C VAL A 185 -29.64 11.71 -15.64
N THR A 186 -28.56 11.14 -16.19
CA THR A 186 -27.88 11.70 -17.35
C THR A 186 -28.77 11.65 -18.60
N ASP A 187 -28.66 12.66 -19.46
CA ASP A 187 -29.33 12.71 -20.76
C ASP A 187 -28.72 11.76 -21.80
N ALA A 188 -29.20 11.82 -23.04
CA ALA A 188 -28.72 11.00 -24.15
C ALA A 188 -27.23 11.22 -24.49
N ASP A 189 -26.70 12.40 -24.17
CA ASP A 189 -25.31 12.78 -24.37
C ASP A 189 -24.42 12.50 -23.13
N GLY A 190 -24.97 11.83 -22.13
CA GLY A 190 -24.28 11.52 -20.86
C GLY A 190 -24.04 12.75 -19.99
N ARG A 191 -24.85 13.80 -20.15
CA ARG A 191 -24.72 15.08 -19.45
C ARG A 191 -25.83 15.30 -18.47
N LEU A 192 -25.54 16.10 -17.44
CA LEU A 192 -26.50 16.49 -16.42
C LEU A 192 -26.16 17.90 -15.92
N GLY A 193 -27.05 18.88 -16.17
CA GLY A 193 -26.95 20.20 -15.55
C GLY A 193 -27.48 20.17 -14.12
N PHE A 194 -26.80 20.83 -13.20
CA PHE A 194 -27.22 20.92 -11.79
C PHE A 194 -27.05 22.32 -11.23
N GLN A 195 -27.76 22.60 -10.14
CA GLN A 195 -27.62 23.85 -9.40
C GLN A 195 -27.85 23.64 -7.91
N PHE A 196 -27.10 24.39 -7.10
CA PHE A 196 -27.23 24.44 -5.65
C PHE A 196 -27.23 25.89 -5.19
N THR A 197 -28.12 26.24 -4.27
CA THR A 197 -28.00 27.50 -3.52
C THR A 197 -27.00 27.28 -2.39
N LEU A 198 -25.93 28.03 -2.38
CA LEU A 198 -24.91 27.96 -1.34
C LEU A 198 -25.49 28.51 -0.03
N PRO A 199 -25.17 27.92 1.12
CA PRO A 199 -25.52 28.49 2.40
C PRO A 199 -24.91 29.90 2.55
N ASP A 200 -25.61 30.79 3.28
CA ASP A 200 -25.17 32.15 3.57
C ASP A 200 -24.23 32.26 4.78
N TYR A 201 -23.95 31.13 5.44
CA TYR A 201 -23.09 31.00 6.61
C TYR A 201 -21.79 30.23 6.30
N PHE A 202 -20.86 30.82 5.62
CA PHE A 202 -19.47 30.35 5.65
C PHE A 202 -18.69 31.31 6.56
N VAL A 203 -18.61 31.00 7.82
CA VAL A 203 -17.74 31.68 8.77
C VAL A 203 -16.76 30.68 9.34
#